data_20cc4ab3cdab12e0115e7b75d2a8e4d5
#
_entry.id   20cc4ab3cdab12e0115e7b75d2a8e4d5
#
_cell.length_a   1.000
_cell.length_b   1.000
_cell.length_c   1.000
_cell.angle_alpha   90.00
_cell.angle_beta   90.00
_cell.angle_gamma   90.00
#
_symmetry.space_group_name_H-M   'P 1'
#
loop_
_entity.id
_entity.type
_entity.pdbx_description
1 polymer ?
#
loop_
_entity_poly.entity_id
_entity_poly.type
_entity_poly.pdbx_seq_one_letter_code
_entity_poly.pdbx_strand_id
1 'polypeptide(L)'
;MAVNKFDNSMFDAGTIGTTANKLLQLDGSTKIPAVDGSLLTGIPSSFTKNASDPTISTNPSGGVGTLWANTTSGEVYCCTDATAGANVWTNVGTGTGDIEPYTGFQGLTFGYSSGGVGNTWPGNSNIPRVDVTEKFSFTSDADATDVSNLLAALKEGVGLRGRTHGYVAGGGTAASGQINVIQRFSYSSTSNATDVGDLLVAIHYANGSSSVTHGYNQGGAHWNPPTYVQDVIEKFSFVASANSTDVGNLTIARGYCAGTTSTTHGYTAGGYSGNPTTRYNRIDKYPFATDTNATDVADMTAVKQGGSGASSTTHGYSMGGYLSSPYGMSDIEKWSYASDANATDVGDLINSDRGVCSGSSSTTHGYKVGTYDGYPTAAVRYTIEKVSFATDGNSTDVSDSTVDVGKRACSQV
;
A
#
# COMPACT_ATOMS: atom_id res chain seq x y z
N MET A 1 -46.25 -43.15 -3.06
CA MET A 1 -47.01 -43.11 -1.80
C MET A 1 -47.50 -41.69 -1.62
N ALA A 2 -48.81 -41.47 -1.60
CA ALA A 2 -49.35 -40.14 -1.32
C ALA A 2 -49.10 -39.83 0.15
N VAL A 3 -48.47 -38.71 0.39
CA VAL A 3 -48.34 -38.18 1.75
C VAL A 3 -49.76 -37.83 2.21
N ASN A 4 -50.26 -38.53 3.21
CA ASN A 4 -51.54 -38.20 3.80
C ASN A 4 -51.49 -36.77 4.30
N LYS A 5 -52.37 -35.92 3.76
CA LYS A 5 -52.64 -34.60 4.34
C LYS A 5 -53.08 -34.83 5.79
N PHE A 6 -52.34 -34.27 6.73
CA PHE A 6 -52.81 -34.15 8.11
C PHE A 6 -54.07 -33.27 8.08
N ASP A 7 -55.18 -33.83 8.46
CA ASP A 7 -56.43 -33.12 8.59
C ASP A 7 -56.46 -32.38 9.94
N ASN A 8 -56.94 -31.14 9.93
CA ASN A 8 -57.04 -30.30 11.15
C ASN A 8 -57.92 -31.02 12.25
N SER A 9 -58.74 -32.02 11.87
CA SER A 9 -59.50 -32.79 12.82
C SER A 9 -58.64 -33.73 13.69
N MET A 10 -57.37 -33.94 13.32
CA MET A 10 -56.43 -34.78 14.11
C MET A 10 -55.84 -34.04 15.31
N PHE A 11 -56.04 -32.74 15.38
CA PHE A 11 -55.52 -31.91 16.48
C PHE A 11 -56.70 -31.30 17.24
N ASP A 12 -56.57 -31.28 18.55
CA ASP A 12 -57.52 -30.57 19.40
C ASP A 12 -57.54 -29.09 19.05
N ALA A 13 -58.69 -28.41 19.08
CA ALA A 13 -58.84 -27.01 18.71
C ALA A 13 -57.90 -26.05 19.48
N GLY A 14 -57.30 -26.55 20.56
CA GLY A 14 -56.26 -25.86 21.32
C GLY A 14 -54.84 -26.07 20.81
N THR A 15 -54.58 -26.96 19.83
CA THR A 15 -53.22 -27.39 19.44
C THR A 15 -52.61 -26.52 18.35
N ILE A 16 -53.44 -25.90 17.50
CA ILE A 16 -52.98 -25.06 16.38
C ILE A 16 -53.29 -23.59 16.67
N GLY A 17 -52.36 -22.73 16.42
CA GLY A 17 -52.53 -21.29 16.58
C GLY A 17 -51.23 -20.53 16.71
N THR A 18 -51.34 -19.25 17.00
CA THR A 18 -50.21 -18.30 17.11
C THR A 18 -49.79 -18.01 18.54
N THR A 19 -50.37 -18.71 19.54
CA THR A 19 -50.02 -18.58 20.96
C THR A 19 -49.02 -19.64 21.40
N ALA A 20 -48.37 -19.45 22.54
CA ALA A 20 -47.34 -20.33 23.08
C ALA A 20 -47.85 -21.80 23.18
N ASN A 21 -46.96 -22.75 22.86
CA ASN A 21 -47.18 -24.21 22.86
C ASN A 21 -48.19 -24.72 21.81
N LYS A 22 -48.45 -23.99 20.74
CA LYS A 22 -49.28 -24.44 19.61
C LYS A 22 -48.48 -24.68 18.35
N LEU A 23 -48.89 -25.60 17.50
CA LEU A 23 -48.32 -25.81 16.18
C LEU A 23 -48.66 -24.62 15.27
N LEU A 24 -47.67 -24.12 14.55
CA LEU A 24 -47.85 -22.98 13.65
C LEU A 24 -48.62 -23.43 12.40
N GLN A 25 -49.72 -22.76 12.11
CA GLN A 25 -50.53 -23.02 10.89
C GLN A 25 -50.10 -22.01 9.80
N LEU A 26 -49.90 -22.50 8.59
CA LEU A 26 -49.71 -21.65 7.42
C LEU A 26 -51.01 -20.91 7.10
N ASP A 27 -50.89 -19.66 6.63
CA ASP A 27 -52.05 -18.90 6.13
C ASP A 27 -52.57 -19.48 4.80
N GLY A 28 -53.68 -18.94 4.29
CA GLY A 28 -54.29 -19.40 3.05
C GLY A 28 -53.42 -19.23 1.79
N SER A 29 -52.27 -18.58 1.92
CA SER A 29 -51.26 -18.39 0.88
C SER A 29 -50.00 -19.26 1.09
N THR A 30 -50.10 -20.29 1.96
CA THR A 30 -48.97 -21.17 2.34
C THR A 30 -47.81 -20.49 3.02
N LYS A 31 -48.03 -19.29 3.59
CA LYS A 31 -47.03 -18.54 4.33
C LYS A 31 -47.25 -18.70 5.83
N ILE A 32 -46.17 -18.59 6.59
CA ILE A 32 -46.27 -18.44 8.04
C ILE A 32 -46.96 -17.11 8.31
N PRO A 33 -48.07 -17.08 9.11
CA PRO A 33 -48.68 -15.81 9.48
C PRO A 33 -47.66 -14.86 10.08
N ALA A 34 -47.86 -13.54 9.91
CA ALA A 34 -47.02 -12.54 10.53
C ALA A 34 -47.02 -12.68 12.06
N VAL A 35 -46.16 -13.53 12.58
CA VAL A 35 -45.93 -13.70 14.02
C VAL A 35 -44.84 -12.70 14.45
N ASP A 36 -45.08 -12.06 15.58
CA ASP A 36 -44.02 -11.30 16.23
C ASP A 36 -42.88 -12.24 16.60
N GLY A 37 -41.73 -12.08 15.90
CA GLY A 37 -40.53 -12.89 16.13
C GLY A 37 -39.84 -12.64 17.48
N SER A 38 -40.41 -11.75 18.31
CA SER A 38 -39.85 -11.38 19.63
C SER A 38 -39.72 -12.54 20.61
N LEU A 39 -40.50 -13.62 20.39
CA LEU A 39 -40.46 -14.83 21.20
C LEU A 39 -39.62 -15.98 20.63
N LEU A 40 -39.00 -15.79 19.48
CA LEU A 40 -38.06 -16.76 18.93
C LEU A 40 -36.71 -16.60 19.66
N THR A 41 -36.53 -17.36 20.74
CA THR A 41 -35.27 -17.43 21.48
C THR A 41 -34.24 -18.26 20.71
N GLY A 42 -33.00 -17.77 20.62
CA GLY A 42 -31.92 -18.49 19.93
C GLY A 42 -31.70 -18.08 18.46
N ILE A 43 -32.54 -17.17 17.91
CA ILE A 43 -32.16 -16.46 16.71
C ILE A 43 -31.23 -15.32 17.17
N PRO A 44 -29.95 -15.29 16.73
CA PRO A 44 -29.08 -14.17 17.05
C PRO A 44 -29.75 -12.88 16.60
N SER A 45 -29.95 -11.91 17.51
CA SER A 45 -30.41 -10.55 17.20
C SER A 45 -29.34 -9.74 16.44
N SER A 46 -28.60 -10.43 15.56
CA SER A 46 -27.40 -9.93 14.89
C SER A 46 -27.68 -9.34 13.50
N PHE A 47 -28.95 -9.01 13.23
CA PHE A 47 -29.33 -8.34 11.98
C PHE A 47 -29.62 -6.87 12.25
N THR A 48 -28.70 -6.00 11.82
CA THR A 48 -28.82 -4.55 11.94
C THR A 48 -29.32 -3.94 10.64
N LYS A 49 -30.31 -3.04 10.71
CA LYS A 49 -30.78 -2.25 9.56
C LYS A 49 -30.39 -0.81 9.77
N ASN A 50 -29.77 -0.19 8.78
CA ASN A 50 -29.40 1.23 8.81
C ASN A 50 -29.53 1.83 7.39
N ALA A 51 -29.62 3.14 7.29
CA ALA A 51 -29.67 3.87 6.02
C ALA A 51 -28.29 4.01 5.35
N SER A 52 -27.21 3.72 6.07
CA SER A 52 -25.81 3.77 5.59
C SER A 52 -25.13 2.42 5.73
N ASP A 53 -24.01 2.25 5.04
CA ASP A 53 -23.12 1.11 5.23
C ASP A 53 -22.53 1.09 6.65
N PRO A 54 -22.10 -0.07 7.15
CA PRO A 54 -21.28 -0.13 8.34
C PRO A 54 -19.92 0.52 8.06
N THR A 55 -19.16 0.80 9.09
CA THR A 55 -17.80 1.32 8.99
C THR A 55 -16.85 0.42 9.78
N ILE A 56 -15.56 0.60 9.61
CA ILE A 56 -14.55 -0.10 10.43
C ILE A 56 -14.70 0.17 11.95
N SER A 57 -15.42 1.24 12.33
CA SER A 57 -15.71 1.57 13.73
C SER A 57 -17.12 1.14 14.16
N THR A 58 -17.89 0.51 13.29
CA THR A 58 -19.20 -0.02 13.60
C THR A 58 -19.05 -1.33 14.37
N ASN A 59 -18.93 -1.26 15.69
CA ASN A 59 -18.73 -2.45 16.52
C ASN A 59 -20.04 -3.22 16.68
N PRO A 60 -20.16 -4.42 16.11
CA PRO A 60 -21.38 -5.21 16.18
C PRO A 60 -21.57 -5.81 17.57
N SER A 61 -22.72 -5.60 18.19
CA SER A 61 -23.02 -6.19 19.49
C SER A 61 -23.05 -7.72 19.52
N GLY A 62 -23.31 -8.34 18.36
CA GLY A 62 -23.28 -9.79 18.17
C GLY A 62 -21.91 -10.37 17.79
N GLY A 63 -20.87 -9.53 17.64
CA GLY A 63 -19.55 -9.97 17.19
C GLY A 63 -19.52 -10.44 15.72
N VAL A 64 -18.57 -11.31 15.42
CA VAL A 64 -18.45 -11.95 14.10
C VAL A 64 -19.72 -12.72 13.74
N GLY A 65 -20.14 -12.63 12.48
CA GLY A 65 -21.41 -13.20 11.99
C GLY A 65 -22.60 -12.26 12.08
N THR A 66 -22.46 -11.06 12.67
CA THR A 66 -23.52 -10.03 12.64
C THR A 66 -23.78 -9.60 11.21
N LEU A 67 -25.08 -9.58 10.82
CA LEU A 67 -25.52 -9.07 9.53
C LEU A 67 -25.95 -7.60 9.63
N TRP A 68 -25.61 -6.83 8.61
CA TRP A 68 -26.00 -5.43 8.44
C TRP A 68 -26.63 -5.23 7.08
N ALA A 69 -27.80 -4.62 7.02
CA ALA A 69 -28.44 -4.23 5.76
C ALA A 69 -28.49 -2.70 5.65
N ASN A 70 -27.94 -2.16 4.59
CA ASN A 70 -28.16 -0.78 4.18
C ASN A 70 -29.55 -0.68 3.52
N THR A 71 -30.48 0.03 4.16
CA THR A 71 -31.84 0.17 3.66
C THR A 71 -31.97 1.15 2.49
N THR A 72 -30.92 1.93 2.20
CA THR A 72 -30.89 2.88 1.09
C THR A 72 -30.33 2.23 -0.19
N SER A 73 -29.20 1.52 -0.08
CA SER A 73 -28.57 0.84 -1.23
C SER A 73 -29.09 -0.58 -1.46
N GLY A 74 -29.64 -1.22 -0.43
CA GLY A 74 -30.02 -2.63 -0.45
C GLY A 74 -28.86 -3.60 -0.21
N GLU A 75 -27.67 -3.10 0.06
CA GLU A 75 -26.50 -3.93 0.32
C GLU A 75 -26.56 -4.62 1.68
N VAL A 76 -26.01 -5.83 1.74
CA VAL A 76 -25.94 -6.63 2.97
C VAL A 76 -24.47 -6.97 3.24
N TYR A 77 -24.05 -6.76 4.48
CA TYR A 77 -22.71 -7.06 4.96
C TYR A 77 -22.76 -8.08 6.09
N CYS A 78 -21.75 -8.95 6.16
CA CYS A 78 -21.50 -9.85 7.28
C CYS A 78 -20.21 -9.40 7.99
N CYS A 79 -20.25 -9.20 9.29
CA CYS A 79 -19.04 -8.93 10.06
C CYS A 79 -18.18 -10.19 10.11
N THR A 80 -16.97 -10.12 9.56
CA THR A 80 -15.99 -11.22 9.54
C THR A 80 -14.83 -10.99 10.50
N ASP A 81 -14.60 -9.74 10.94
CA ASP A 81 -13.72 -9.39 12.04
C ASP A 81 -14.39 -8.30 12.89
N ALA A 82 -14.54 -8.55 14.20
CA ALA A 82 -15.18 -7.64 15.15
C ALA A 82 -14.17 -6.91 16.06
N THR A 83 -12.94 -6.73 15.60
CA THR A 83 -11.92 -5.96 16.32
C THR A 83 -12.33 -4.49 16.42
N ALA A 84 -12.51 -3.99 17.64
CA ALA A 84 -13.02 -2.65 17.90
C ALA A 84 -12.18 -1.57 17.19
N GLY A 85 -12.85 -0.76 16.36
CA GLY A 85 -12.21 0.28 15.55
C GLY A 85 -11.50 -0.21 14.27
N ALA A 86 -11.46 -1.53 14.06
CA ALA A 86 -10.86 -2.18 12.90
C ALA A 86 -11.72 -3.33 12.37
N ASN A 87 -13.05 -3.18 12.45
CA ASN A 87 -13.97 -4.20 11.99
C ASN A 87 -13.85 -4.44 10.49
N VAL A 88 -14.01 -5.70 10.07
CA VAL A 88 -14.15 -6.09 8.67
C VAL A 88 -15.59 -6.53 8.42
N TRP A 89 -16.18 -5.93 7.38
CA TRP A 89 -17.52 -6.23 6.93
C TRP A 89 -17.49 -6.70 5.49
N THR A 90 -17.68 -8.00 5.27
CA THR A 90 -17.70 -8.58 3.93
C THR A 90 -19.05 -8.36 3.28
N ASN A 91 -19.07 -7.79 2.09
CA ASN A 91 -20.27 -7.59 1.31
C ASN A 91 -20.82 -8.97 0.82
N VAL A 92 -22.07 -9.26 1.10
CA VAL A 92 -22.73 -10.56 0.74
C VAL A 92 -23.21 -10.56 -0.73
N GLY A 93 -22.88 -9.56 -1.50
CA GLY A 93 -23.30 -9.40 -2.90
C GLY A 93 -22.19 -8.93 -3.80
N THR A 94 -22.59 -8.32 -4.92
CA THR A 94 -21.69 -7.68 -5.89
C THR A 94 -21.63 -6.16 -5.72
N GLY A 95 -21.96 -5.66 -4.53
CA GLY A 95 -22.08 -4.23 -4.23
C GLY A 95 -20.75 -3.45 -4.28
N THR A 96 -20.63 -2.43 -3.44
CA THR A 96 -19.49 -1.52 -3.42
C THR A 96 -18.18 -2.14 -2.88
N GLY A 97 -18.22 -3.41 -2.48
CA GLY A 97 -17.10 -4.17 -1.94
C GLY A 97 -17.09 -4.24 -0.42
N ASP A 98 -16.06 -4.88 0.12
CA ASP A 98 -15.90 -5.09 1.55
C ASP A 98 -15.51 -3.80 2.28
N ILE A 99 -15.94 -3.68 3.53
CA ILE A 99 -15.50 -2.61 4.43
C ILE A 99 -14.44 -3.19 5.35
N GLU A 100 -13.22 -2.76 5.14
CA GLU A 100 -12.06 -3.23 5.88
C GLU A 100 -11.12 -2.08 6.25
N PRO A 101 -10.28 -2.24 7.28
CA PRO A 101 -9.32 -1.23 7.65
C PRO A 101 -8.33 -0.95 6.52
N TYR A 102 -8.28 0.30 6.08
CA TYR A 102 -7.29 0.76 5.12
C TYR A 102 -5.99 1.13 5.83
N THR A 103 -4.92 0.38 5.63
CA THR A 103 -3.64 0.58 6.32
C THR A 103 -2.84 1.78 5.82
N GLY A 104 -3.14 2.28 4.62
CA GLY A 104 -2.39 3.40 4.00
C GLY A 104 -1.11 3.00 3.27
N PHE A 105 -0.57 1.80 3.47
CA PHE A 105 0.73 1.40 2.93
C PHE A 105 0.81 -0.01 2.30
N GLN A 106 -0.19 -0.87 2.50
CA GLN A 106 -0.27 -2.19 1.86
C GLN A 106 -1.41 -2.25 0.86
N GLY A 107 -1.20 -2.92 -0.28
CA GLY A 107 -2.23 -3.21 -1.26
C GLY A 107 -2.83 -4.59 -1.08
N LEU A 108 -4.03 -4.78 -1.61
CA LEU A 108 -4.74 -6.05 -1.60
C LEU A 108 -4.67 -6.77 -2.95
N THR A 109 -4.68 -6.00 -4.03
CA THR A 109 -4.90 -6.56 -5.36
C THR A 109 -3.77 -6.30 -6.35
N PHE A 110 -3.23 -5.08 -6.37
CA PHE A 110 -2.25 -4.68 -7.39
C PHE A 110 -1.15 -3.77 -6.86
N GLY A 111 0.06 -4.00 -7.36
CA GLY A 111 1.16 -3.03 -7.34
C GLY A 111 1.21 -2.23 -8.64
N TYR A 112 1.70 -1.02 -8.54
CA TYR A 112 1.91 -0.09 -9.66
C TYR A 112 3.34 0.39 -9.68
N SER A 113 3.88 0.58 -10.88
CA SER A 113 5.23 1.04 -11.12
C SER A 113 5.21 2.09 -12.21
N SER A 114 5.77 3.27 -11.95
CA SER A 114 5.62 4.44 -12.81
C SER A 114 6.96 5.07 -13.18
N GLY A 115 7.09 5.53 -14.42
CA GLY A 115 8.30 6.17 -14.92
C GLY A 115 9.49 5.22 -14.96
N GLY A 116 10.68 5.77 -14.89
CA GLY A 116 11.94 5.03 -14.88
C GLY A 116 12.87 5.43 -16.02
N VAL A 117 14.02 4.77 -16.08
CA VAL A 117 15.06 5.02 -17.05
C VAL A 117 15.62 3.73 -17.59
N GLY A 118 15.69 3.62 -18.92
CA GLY A 118 16.21 2.46 -19.63
C GLY A 118 17.73 2.30 -19.53
N ASN A 119 18.23 1.25 -20.15
CA ASN A 119 19.65 0.91 -20.14
C ASN A 119 20.50 1.94 -20.88
N THR A 120 21.61 2.31 -20.26
CA THR A 120 22.56 3.26 -20.83
C THR A 120 24.00 2.89 -20.52
N TRP A 121 24.51 1.92 -21.22
CA TRP A 121 25.94 1.62 -21.16
C TRP A 121 26.53 1.34 -22.56
N PRO A 122 27.81 1.68 -22.78
CA PRO A 122 28.60 2.80 -22.28
C PRO A 122 28.59 3.97 -23.26
N GLY A 123 28.46 5.18 -22.76
CA GLY A 123 28.68 6.40 -23.57
C GLY A 123 27.43 6.99 -24.23
N ASN A 124 26.23 6.49 -23.96
CA ASN A 124 25.01 7.09 -24.45
C ASN A 124 24.47 8.11 -23.45
N SER A 125 24.61 9.40 -23.75
CA SER A 125 24.07 10.50 -22.94
C SER A 125 22.55 10.66 -23.06
N ASN A 126 21.91 9.94 -23.97
CA ASN A 126 20.47 10.06 -24.27
C ASN A 126 19.74 8.82 -23.72
N ILE A 127 19.62 8.78 -22.39
CA ILE A 127 18.93 7.72 -21.67
C ILE A 127 17.41 7.90 -21.85
N PRO A 128 16.69 6.99 -22.51
CA PRO A 128 15.25 7.11 -22.63
C PRO A 128 14.63 6.98 -21.23
N ARG A 129 14.01 8.06 -20.74
CA ARG A 129 13.07 8.01 -19.65
C ARG A 129 11.72 7.59 -20.20
N VAL A 130 10.88 6.98 -19.36
CA VAL A 130 9.53 6.59 -19.74
C VAL A 130 8.50 7.29 -18.85
N ASP A 131 7.30 7.47 -19.37
CA ASP A 131 6.15 8.00 -18.66
C ASP A 131 5.11 6.91 -18.30
N VAL A 132 5.37 5.67 -18.69
CA VAL A 132 4.49 4.52 -18.49
C VAL A 132 4.21 4.28 -17.01
N THR A 133 2.94 4.06 -16.68
CA THR A 133 2.49 3.49 -15.41
C THR A 133 1.96 2.10 -15.68
N GLU A 134 2.57 1.12 -15.05
CA GLU A 134 2.23 -0.30 -15.18
C GLU A 134 1.55 -0.81 -13.91
N LYS A 135 0.77 -1.87 -14.08
CA LYS A 135 0.08 -2.58 -13.02
C LYS A 135 0.46 -4.06 -13.04
N PHE A 136 0.81 -4.63 -11.89
CA PHE A 136 1.06 -6.07 -11.70
C PHE A 136 0.21 -6.61 -10.55
N SER A 137 -0.16 -7.91 -10.64
CA SER A 137 -1.07 -8.53 -9.67
C SER A 137 -0.32 -9.04 -8.43
N PHE A 138 -0.93 -8.87 -7.25
CA PHE A 138 -0.48 -9.52 -6.02
C PHE A 138 -1.03 -10.94 -5.83
N THR A 139 -2.04 -11.31 -6.61
CA THR A 139 -2.74 -12.59 -6.48
C THR A 139 -2.38 -13.59 -7.57
N SER A 140 -1.73 -13.14 -8.64
CA SER A 140 -1.23 -14.00 -9.71
C SER A 140 0.15 -13.52 -10.16
N ASP A 141 1.06 -14.44 -10.39
CA ASP A 141 2.40 -14.17 -10.88
C ASP A 141 2.34 -13.99 -12.42
N ALA A 142 1.75 -12.89 -12.87
CA ALA A 142 1.60 -12.53 -14.29
C ALA A 142 2.30 -11.22 -14.58
N ASP A 143 2.81 -11.09 -15.81
CA ASP A 143 3.52 -9.90 -16.25
C ASP A 143 2.68 -8.63 -16.08
N ALA A 144 3.36 -7.53 -15.83
CA ALA A 144 2.73 -6.22 -15.69
C ALA A 144 2.03 -5.80 -16.99
N THR A 145 1.08 -4.91 -16.86
CA THR A 145 0.37 -4.31 -17.99
C THR A 145 0.44 -2.79 -17.92
N ASP A 146 0.70 -2.15 -19.05
CA ASP A 146 0.61 -0.69 -19.19
C ASP A 146 -0.85 -0.25 -19.01
N VAL A 147 -1.08 0.71 -18.13
CA VAL A 147 -2.44 1.18 -17.79
C VAL A 147 -2.63 2.69 -17.94
N SER A 148 -1.56 3.49 -17.91
CA SER A 148 -1.65 4.94 -18.06
C SER A 148 -0.28 5.58 -18.20
N ASN A 149 -0.21 6.88 -18.46
CA ASN A 149 1.02 7.63 -18.54
C ASN A 149 1.09 8.73 -17.49
N LEU A 150 2.30 9.01 -17.01
CA LEU A 150 2.63 10.21 -16.26
C LEU A 150 2.55 11.45 -17.17
N LEU A 151 2.58 12.64 -16.58
CA LEU A 151 2.58 13.92 -17.32
C LEU A 151 3.81 14.10 -18.22
N ALA A 152 4.91 13.48 -17.85
CA ALA A 152 6.15 13.48 -18.61
C ALA A 152 7.00 12.25 -18.27
N ALA A 153 7.84 11.84 -19.19
CA ALA A 153 8.84 10.81 -18.96
C ALA A 153 9.83 11.25 -17.87
N LEU A 154 9.89 10.53 -16.75
CA LEU A 154 10.70 10.87 -15.59
C LEU A 154 11.34 9.64 -14.94
N LYS A 155 12.36 9.89 -14.11
CA LYS A 155 13.02 8.89 -13.27
C LYS A 155 13.17 9.41 -11.84
N GLU A 156 13.40 8.51 -10.90
CA GLU A 156 13.79 8.87 -9.53
C GLU A 156 12.72 9.71 -8.80
N GLY A 157 11.46 9.58 -9.20
CA GLY A 157 10.32 10.13 -8.49
C GLY A 157 9.93 9.27 -7.30
N VAL A 158 9.21 9.84 -6.37
CA VAL A 158 8.71 9.17 -5.17
C VAL A 158 7.32 8.61 -5.42
N GLY A 159 7.18 7.29 -5.27
CA GLY A 159 5.88 6.63 -5.34
C GLY A 159 5.17 6.67 -3.98
N LEU A 160 3.88 7.00 -3.98
CA LEU A 160 3.06 7.12 -2.78
C LEU A 160 1.67 6.55 -3.03
N ARG A 161 1.03 6.09 -1.97
CA ARG A 161 -0.26 5.40 -2.03
C ARG A 161 -1.38 6.17 -1.33
N GLY A 162 -2.38 6.61 -2.09
CA GLY A 162 -3.69 6.98 -1.55
C GLY A 162 -4.68 5.82 -1.68
N ARG A 163 -5.88 5.96 -1.12
CA ARG A 163 -6.91 4.90 -1.13
C ARG A 163 -7.42 4.56 -2.54
N THR A 164 -7.55 5.54 -3.41
CA THR A 164 -8.13 5.41 -4.76
C THR A 164 -7.17 5.81 -5.87
N HIS A 165 -6.02 6.35 -5.53
CA HIS A 165 -5.04 6.88 -6.46
C HIS A 165 -3.62 6.57 -6.04
N GLY A 166 -2.75 6.28 -7.01
CA GLY A 166 -1.31 6.35 -6.88
C GLY A 166 -0.81 7.78 -7.14
N TYR A 167 0.29 8.13 -6.49
CA TYR A 167 0.94 9.42 -6.64
C TYR A 167 2.41 9.25 -6.99
N VAL A 168 2.91 10.16 -7.82
CA VAL A 168 4.35 10.30 -8.08
C VAL A 168 4.74 11.75 -7.83
N ALA A 169 5.68 11.96 -6.90
CA ALA A 169 6.13 13.28 -6.49
C ALA A 169 7.59 13.52 -6.89
N GLY A 170 7.88 14.68 -7.45
CA GLY A 170 9.22 15.05 -7.90
C GLY A 170 9.76 14.17 -9.02
N GLY A 171 11.06 13.96 -9.02
CA GLY A 171 11.79 13.19 -10.03
C GLY A 171 12.55 14.04 -11.02
N GLY A 172 13.18 13.42 -12.01
CA GLY A 172 13.99 14.08 -13.03
C GLY A 172 13.50 13.82 -14.44
N THR A 173 13.17 14.87 -15.18
CA THR A 173 12.81 14.82 -16.61
C THR A 173 14.02 15.14 -17.50
N ALA A 174 13.92 14.81 -18.80
CA ALA A 174 14.98 15.16 -19.76
C ALA A 174 15.00 16.67 -20.07
N ALA A 175 13.82 17.29 -20.09
CA ALA A 175 13.67 18.68 -20.49
C ALA A 175 14.01 19.69 -19.38
N SER A 176 13.57 19.41 -18.15
CA SER A 176 13.64 20.36 -17.04
C SER A 176 14.62 19.96 -15.93
N GLY A 177 15.30 18.79 -16.06
CA GLY A 177 16.08 18.26 -14.94
C GLY A 177 15.14 17.78 -13.82
N GLN A 178 15.31 18.34 -12.63
CA GLN A 178 14.43 18.05 -11.49
C GLN A 178 13.10 18.80 -11.58
N ILE A 179 12.02 18.18 -11.08
CA ILE A 179 10.69 18.78 -10.99
C ILE A 179 10.17 18.71 -9.56
N ASN A 180 9.20 19.55 -9.22
CA ASN A 180 8.51 19.57 -7.95
C ASN A 180 7.06 19.08 -8.06
N VAL A 181 6.59 18.73 -9.24
CA VAL A 181 5.20 18.33 -9.48
C VAL A 181 4.80 17.10 -8.68
N ILE A 182 3.65 17.16 -8.04
CA ILE A 182 2.93 16.03 -7.45
C ILE A 182 1.85 15.63 -8.45
N GLN A 183 1.99 14.47 -9.05
CA GLN A 183 1.03 13.97 -10.02
C GLN A 183 0.32 12.72 -9.50
N ARG A 184 -0.94 12.55 -9.93
CA ARG A 184 -1.85 11.51 -9.45
C ARG A 184 -2.45 10.74 -10.61
N PHE A 185 -2.51 9.40 -10.52
CA PHE A 185 -3.24 8.52 -11.44
C PHE A 185 -4.27 7.66 -10.68
N SER A 186 -5.37 7.29 -11.36
CA SER A 186 -6.45 6.51 -10.74
C SER A 186 -6.15 5.02 -10.76
N TYR A 187 -6.52 4.29 -9.69
CA TYR A 187 -6.49 2.82 -9.67
C TYR A 187 -7.68 2.18 -10.40
N SER A 188 -8.78 2.92 -10.58
CA SER A 188 -10.03 2.42 -11.19
C SER A 188 -10.20 2.81 -12.67
N SER A 189 -9.31 3.60 -13.22
CA SER A 189 -9.36 4.00 -14.64
C SER A 189 -7.97 3.97 -15.27
N THR A 190 -7.92 3.93 -16.60
CA THR A 190 -6.70 4.01 -17.40
C THR A 190 -6.37 5.44 -17.86
N SER A 191 -6.96 6.45 -17.22
CA SER A 191 -6.67 7.86 -17.55
C SER A 191 -5.26 8.22 -17.12
N ASN A 192 -4.60 9.04 -17.92
CA ASN A 192 -3.27 9.55 -17.61
C ASN A 192 -3.26 10.37 -16.32
N ALA A 193 -2.08 10.49 -15.73
CA ALA A 193 -1.88 11.26 -14.52
C ALA A 193 -2.27 12.74 -14.67
N THR A 194 -2.64 13.35 -13.57
CA THR A 194 -2.96 14.78 -13.47
C THR A 194 -2.09 15.45 -12.43
N ASP A 195 -1.73 16.70 -12.66
CA ASP A 195 -1.07 17.57 -11.68
C ASP A 195 -2.06 17.91 -10.56
N VAL A 196 -1.62 17.76 -9.31
CA VAL A 196 -2.44 18.00 -8.11
C VAL A 196 -1.77 18.91 -7.09
N GLY A 197 -0.55 19.38 -7.36
CA GLY A 197 0.19 20.28 -6.51
C GLY A 197 1.70 20.14 -6.68
N ASP A 198 2.44 20.90 -5.90
CA ASP A 198 3.89 20.95 -5.94
C ASP A 198 4.53 20.61 -4.59
N LEU A 199 5.70 19.98 -4.64
CA LEU A 199 6.65 19.94 -3.54
C LEU A 199 7.26 21.34 -3.33
N LEU A 200 7.83 21.60 -2.17
CA LEU A 200 8.46 22.88 -1.84
C LEU A 200 9.63 23.22 -2.77
N VAL A 201 10.36 22.18 -3.20
CA VAL A 201 11.48 22.33 -4.13
C VAL A 201 11.50 21.20 -5.16
N ALA A 202 12.07 21.47 -6.33
CA ALA A 202 12.32 20.45 -7.34
C ALA A 202 13.38 19.47 -6.84
N ILE A 203 13.01 18.17 -6.74
CA ILE A 203 13.83 17.17 -6.06
C ILE A 203 13.71 15.79 -6.71
N HIS A 204 14.77 15.00 -6.59
CA HIS A 204 14.82 13.58 -6.95
C HIS A 204 15.52 12.76 -5.85
N TYR A 205 15.54 11.43 -5.96
CA TYR A 205 16.12 10.52 -4.97
C TYR A 205 15.61 10.71 -3.53
N ALA A 206 14.45 11.30 -3.39
CA ALA A 206 13.72 11.27 -2.13
C ALA A 206 13.09 9.89 -1.91
N ASN A 207 12.61 9.63 -0.73
CA ASN A 207 11.82 8.46 -0.41
C ASN A 207 10.44 8.86 0.14
N GLY A 208 9.51 7.92 0.17
CA GLY A 208 8.13 8.19 0.52
C GLY A 208 7.58 7.30 1.62
N SER A 209 6.62 7.84 2.35
CA SER A 209 5.74 7.12 3.25
C SER A 209 4.30 7.60 3.08
N SER A 210 3.32 6.76 3.36
CA SER A 210 1.91 7.09 3.17
C SER A 210 1.11 6.78 4.42
N SER A 211 0.47 7.79 5.01
CA SER A 211 -0.60 7.56 5.98
C SER A 211 -1.92 7.30 5.26
N VAL A 212 -2.99 7.09 6.00
CA VAL A 212 -4.35 6.93 5.45
C VAL A 212 -4.81 8.15 4.64
N THR A 213 -4.33 9.34 4.98
CA THR A 213 -4.83 10.62 4.45
C THR A 213 -3.78 11.49 3.76
N HIS A 214 -2.51 11.21 3.96
CA HIS A 214 -1.42 12.04 3.44
C HIS A 214 -0.27 11.23 2.88
N GLY A 215 0.36 11.77 1.84
CA GLY A 215 1.68 11.37 1.36
C GLY A 215 2.77 12.21 2.01
N TYR A 216 3.91 11.59 2.26
CA TYR A 216 5.10 12.22 2.83
C TYR A 216 6.29 11.99 1.90
N ASN A 217 6.97 13.06 1.54
CA ASN A 217 8.23 13.04 0.80
C ASN A 217 9.37 13.40 1.76
N GLN A 218 10.42 12.58 1.82
CA GLN A 218 11.45 12.73 2.83
C GLN A 218 12.83 12.84 2.21
N GLY A 219 13.60 13.85 2.64
CA GLY A 219 14.96 14.08 2.16
C GLY A 219 15.02 14.26 0.65
N GLY A 220 16.03 13.66 0.04
CA GLY A 220 16.25 13.70 -1.41
C GLY A 220 17.39 14.60 -1.83
N ALA A 221 17.64 14.67 -3.13
CA ALA A 221 18.74 15.43 -3.71
C ALA A 221 18.25 16.51 -4.69
N HIS A 222 18.97 17.62 -4.75
CA HIS A 222 18.78 18.68 -5.73
C HIS A 222 20.12 19.18 -6.25
N TRP A 223 20.13 19.79 -7.43
CA TRP A 223 21.37 20.24 -8.08
C TRP A 223 21.86 21.62 -7.63
N ASN A 224 21.19 22.25 -6.66
CA ASN A 224 21.54 23.59 -6.21
C ASN A 224 22.63 23.55 -5.11
N PRO A 225 23.86 23.98 -5.38
CA PRO A 225 24.90 24.14 -4.35
C PRO A 225 24.46 25.21 -3.31
N PRO A 226 24.99 25.16 -2.07
CA PRO A 226 26.03 24.25 -1.60
C PRO A 226 25.52 22.89 -1.09
N THR A 227 24.23 22.72 -0.87
CA THR A 227 23.64 21.51 -0.31
C THR A 227 22.97 20.69 -1.42
N TYR A 228 23.55 19.53 -1.74
CA TYR A 228 23.02 18.64 -2.77
C TYR A 228 21.92 17.69 -2.25
N VAL A 229 21.66 17.67 -0.96
CA VAL A 229 20.64 16.86 -0.29
C VAL A 229 19.95 17.69 0.78
N GLN A 230 18.70 17.33 1.09
CA GLN A 230 17.93 17.98 2.15
C GLN A 230 17.47 16.97 3.21
N ASP A 231 17.05 17.49 4.37
CA ASP A 231 16.49 16.74 5.48
C ASP A 231 14.97 16.95 5.64
N VAL A 232 14.35 17.81 4.84
CA VAL A 232 12.95 18.18 4.96
C VAL A 232 12.02 16.97 4.80
N ILE A 233 11.02 16.88 5.66
CA ILE A 233 9.87 15.99 5.53
C ILE A 233 8.70 16.84 5.08
N GLU A 234 8.24 16.62 3.85
CA GLU A 234 7.11 17.33 3.27
C GLU A 234 5.86 16.47 3.29
N LYS A 235 4.72 17.07 3.59
CA LYS A 235 3.40 16.40 3.65
C LYS A 235 2.42 17.04 2.68
N PHE A 236 1.67 16.22 1.93
CA PHE A 236 0.53 16.67 1.10
C PHE A 236 -0.69 15.78 1.27
N SER A 237 -1.88 16.34 1.04
CA SER A 237 -3.16 15.64 1.24
C SER A 237 -3.51 14.74 0.05
N PHE A 238 -4.06 13.54 0.33
CA PHE A 238 -4.67 12.68 -0.68
C PHE A 238 -6.13 13.08 -1.02
N VAL A 239 -6.74 13.93 -0.22
CA VAL A 239 -8.13 14.36 -0.40
C VAL A 239 -8.22 15.68 -1.17
N ALA A 240 -7.35 16.63 -0.84
CA ALA A 240 -7.31 17.95 -1.47
C ALA A 240 -6.11 18.05 -2.42
N SER A 241 -6.34 18.57 -3.62
CA SER A 241 -5.24 18.97 -4.51
C SER A 241 -4.61 20.25 -3.96
N ALA A 242 -3.41 20.17 -3.43
CA ALA A 242 -2.69 21.27 -2.82
C ALA A 242 -1.18 20.97 -2.78
N ASN A 243 -0.39 22.02 -2.70
CA ASN A 243 1.05 21.91 -2.52
C ASN A 243 1.40 21.26 -1.17
N SER A 244 2.59 20.68 -1.09
CA SER A 244 3.12 20.13 0.15
C SER A 244 3.44 21.24 1.17
N THR A 245 3.56 20.84 2.41
CA THR A 245 4.02 21.68 3.53
C THR A 245 5.17 21.00 4.25
N ASP A 246 6.13 21.78 4.75
CA ASP A 246 7.19 21.31 5.65
C ASP A 246 6.55 20.94 7.00
N VAL A 247 6.84 19.74 7.48
CA VAL A 247 6.31 19.21 8.75
C VAL A 247 7.41 18.70 9.68
N GLY A 248 8.66 18.82 9.30
CA GLY A 248 9.81 18.45 10.12
C GLY A 248 11.02 18.01 9.31
N ASN A 249 12.05 17.57 9.99
CA ASN A 249 13.32 17.20 9.38
C ASN A 249 13.75 15.79 9.75
N LEU A 250 14.45 15.12 8.85
CA LEU A 250 15.28 13.94 9.15
C LEU A 250 16.41 14.35 10.11
N THR A 251 17.00 13.38 10.78
CA THR A 251 18.12 13.64 11.68
C THR A 251 19.39 14.08 10.95
N ILE A 252 19.50 13.76 9.66
CA ILE A 252 20.60 14.16 8.77
C ILE A 252 20.05 14.35 7.36
N ALA A 253 20.51 15.41 6.66
CA ALA A 253 20.20 15.64 5.25
C ALA A 253 20.78 14.51 4.39
N ARG A 254 19.90 13.80 3.66
CA ARG A 254 20.28 12.65 2.83
C ARG A 254 19.22 12.31 1.77
N GLY A 255 19.66 11.70 0.69
CA GLY A 255 18.81 11.11 -0.34
C GLY A 255 19.16 9.64 -0.56
N TYR A 256 18.56 9.02 -1.58
CA TYR A 256 18.79 7.60 -1.91
C TYR A 256 18.47 6.64 -0.77
N CYS A 257 17.44 6.92 0.00
CA CYS A 257 17.03 6.12 1.14
C CYS A 257 15.96 5.11 0.76
N ALA A 258 15.81 4.06 1.56
CA ALA A 258 14.62 3.21 1.54
C ALA A 258 13.54 3.82 2.45
N GLY A 259 12.34 4.05 1.91
CA GLY A 259 11.18 4.53 2.66
C GLY A 259 10.27 3.39 3.05
N THR A 260 9.87 3.33 4.32
CA THR A 260 8.88 2.37 4.81
C THR A 260 7.84 3.02 5.71
N THR A 261 6.76 2.30 5.97
CA THR A 261 5.59 2.87 6.62
C THR A 261 4.95 1.86 7.58
N SER A 262 4.69 2.28 8.82
CA SER A 262 3.76 1.59 9.70
C SER A 262 2.39 2.29 9.70
N THR A 263 1.43 1.79 10.45
CA THR A 263 0.11 2.44 10.60
C THR A 263 0.18 3.85 11.19
N THR A 264 1.24 4.17 11.91
CA THR A 264 1.37 5.41 12.71
C THR A 264 2.60 6.25 12.40
N HIS A 265 3.60 5.68 11.72
CA HIS A 265 4.89 6.34 11.48
C HIS A 265 5.43 6.09 10.08
N GLY A 266 6.14 7.08 9.56
CA GLY A 266 7.03 6.92 8.42
C GLY A 266 8.47 6.66 8.87
N TYR A 267 9.23 5.96 8.04
CA TYR A 267 10.64 5.60 8.30
C TYR A 267 11.50 5.88 7.07
N THR A 268 12.73 6.29 7.33
CA THR A 268 13.77 6.55 6.33
C THR A 268 15.02 5.78 6.69
N ALA A 269 15.41 4.78 5.90
CA ALA A 269 16.54 3.91 6.18
C ALA A 269 17.69 4.11 5.19
N GLY A 270 18.92 4.15 5.71
CA GLY A 270 20.15 4.34 4.95
C GLY A 270 20.28 5.70 4.31
N GLY A 271 20.89 5.72 3.13
CA GLY A 271 21.00 6.92 2.32
C GLY A 271 22.39 7.50 2.23
N TYR A 272 22.47 8.63 1.55
CA TYR A 272 23.72 9.27 1.14
C TYR A 272 23.63 10.78 1.29
N SER A 273 24.68 11.41 1.82
CA SER A 273 24.89 12.85 1.76
C SER A 273 25.86 13.21 0.64
N GLY A 274 25.58 14.31 -0.06
CA GLY A 274 26.37 14.71 -1.23
C GLY A 274 27.77 15.25 -0.89
N ASN A 275 27.87 16.02 0.19
CA ASN A 275 29.13 16.68 0.58
C ASN A 275 29.16 16.91 2.12
N PRO A 276 30.07 16.27 2.88
CA PRO A 276 30.97 15.20 2.42
C PRO A 276 30.23 13.95 1.96
N THR A 277 30.87 13.20 1.05
CA THR A 277 30.36 11.93 0.54
C THR A 277 30.32 10.89 1.65
N THR A 278 29.17 10.74 2.28
CA THR A 278 28.94 9.79 3.39
C THR A 278 27.70 8.96 3.14
N ARG A 279 27.78 7.67 3.40
CA ARG A 279 26.63 6.75 3.44
C ARG A 279 26.28 6.42 4.88
N TYR A 280 25.02 6.17 5.10
CA TYR A 280 24.47 5.92 6.44
C TYR A 280 23.81 4.56 6.52
N ASN A 281 23.79 3.99 7.73
CA ASN A 281 22.98 2.83 8.09
C ASN A 281 21.77 3.21 8.96
N ARG A 282 21.61 4.47 9.29
CA ARG A 282 20.61 5.01 10.21
C ARG A 282 19.19 4.79 9.73
N ILE A 283 18.29 4.45 10.66
CA ILE A 283 16.84 4.38 10.46
C ILE A 283 16.19 5.50 11.26
N ASP A 284 15.69 6.52 10.57
CA ASP A 284 14.91 7.60 11.16
C ASP A 284 13.42 7.24 11.16
N LYS A 285 12.71 7.70 12.21
CA LYS A 285 11.27 7.48 12.43
C LYS A 285 10.59 8.81 12.77
N TYR A 286 9.44 9.09 12.16
CA TYR A 286 8.62 10.26 12.48
C TYR A 286 7.13 9.90 12.54
N PRO A 287 6.31 10.52 13.44
CA PRO A 287 4.90 10.20 13.60
C PRO A 287 4.03 10.89 12.53
N PHE A 288 2.93 10.22 12.12
CA PHE A 288 1.92 10.84 11.27
C PHE A 288 0.92 11.72 12.02
N ALA A 289 0.77 11.50 13.33
CA ALA A 289 -0.22 12.21 14.14
C ALA A 289 0.20 13.64 14.51
N THR A 290 1.49 13.92 14.46
CA THR A 290 2.06 15.21 14.84
C THR A 290 3.13 15.63 13.85
N ASP A 291 3.18 16.91 13.52
CA ASP A 291 4.21 17.49 12.66
C ASP A 291 5.47 17.77 13.51
N THR A 292 6.43 16.85 13.48
CA THR A 292 7.67 16.89 14.28
C THR A 292 8.84 16.28 13.52
N ASN A 293 10.05 16.66 13.93
CA ASN A 293 11.28 16.07 13.40
C ASN A 293 11.34 14.56 13.67
N ALA A 294 12.03 13.86 12.77
CA ALA A 294 12.34 12.45 12.95
C ALA A 294 13.35 12.23 14.09
N THR A 295 13.34 11.04 14.63
CA THR A 295 14.31 10.52 15.59
C THR A 295 15.06 9.34 15.01
N ASP A 296 16.34 9.22 15.32
CA ASP A 296 17.16 8.05 15.04
C ASP A 296 16.78 6.92 16.00
N VAL A 297 16.29 5.81 15.48
CA VAL A 297 15.73 4.72 16.29
C VAL A 297 16.48 3.41 16.15
N ALA A 298 17.25 3.23 15.07
CA ALA A 298 17.92 1.96 14.79
C ALA A 298 18.94 2.12 13.65
N ASP A 299 19.74 1.07 13.44
CA ASP A 299 20.67 0.96 12.33
C ASP A 299 20.38 -0.26 11.45
N MET A 300 20.63 -0.13 10.15
CA MET A 300 20.79 -1.25 9.24
C MET A 300 22.12 -1.99 9.52
N THR A 301 22.26 -3.20 8.98
CA THR A 301 23.48 -4.02 9.19
C THR A 301 24.73 -3.41 8.54
N ALA A 302 24.53 -2.62 7.48
CA ALA A 302 25.61 -1.92 6.78
C ALA A 302 25.18 -0.52 6.29
N VAL A 303 26.15 0.38 6.12
CA VAL A 303 25.93 1.67 5.45
C VAL A 303 25.64 1.44 3.98
N LYS A 304 24.51 1.93 3.48
CA LYS A 304 24.13 1.78 2.06
C LYS A 304 23.19 2.87 1.57
N GLN A 305 23.08 2.99 0.26
CA GLN A 305 22.16 3.87 -0.43
C GLN A 305 21.41 3.12 -1.54
N GLY A 306 20.27 3.61 -1.95
CA GLY A 306 19.55 3.10 -3.14
C GLY A 306 18.71 1.86 -2.93
N GLY A 307 18.48 1.40 -1.71
CA GLY A 307 17.60 0.25 -1.44
C GLY A 307 16.12 0.57 -1.70
N SER A 308 15.35 -0.46 -2.04
CA SER A 308 13.90 -0.41 -2.18
C SER A 308 13.22 -0.69 -0.85
N GLY A 309 12.23 0.12 -0.47
CA GLY A 309 11.48 -0.06 0.78
C GLY A 309 10.22 -0.91 0.59
N ALA A 310 9.94 -1.82 1.52
CA ALA A 310 8.67 -2.51 1.64
C ALA A 310 8.22 -2.58 3.10
N SER A 311 6.92 -2.75 3.34
CA SER A 311 6.34 -2.65 4.69
C SER A 311 5.32 -3.76 4.94
N SER A 312 5.54 -4.55 5.98
CA SER A 312 4.46 -5.33 6.60
C SER A 312 3.77 -4.49 7.68
N THR A 313 2.75 -5.03 8.32
CA THR A 313 2.09 -4.35 9.46
C THR A 313 3.00 -4.22 10.69
N THR A 314 4.06 -5.02 10.77
CA THR A 314 4.94 -5.13 11.94
C THR A 314 6.40 -4.77 11.68
N HIS A 315 6.84 -4.82 10.43
CA HIS A 315 8.24 -4.63 10.06
C HIS A 315 8.42 -3.78 8.80
N GLY A 316 9.50 -3.00 8.78
CA GLY A 316 10.06 -2.39 7.58
C GLY A 316 11.13 -3.28 6.95
N TYR A 317 11.26 -3.19 5.65
CA TYR A 317 12.25 -3.93 4.85
C TYR A 317 13.02 -2.97 3.94
N SER A 318 14.32 -3.19 3.82
CA SER A 318 15.19 -2.56 2.81
C SER A 318 15.78 -3.63 1.93
N MET A 319 15.53 -3.57 0.64
CA MET A 319 15.92 -4.60 -0.33
C MET A 319 16.98 -4.05 -1.28
N GLY A 320 18.17 -4.68 -1.30
CA GLY A 320 19.30 -4.28 -2.14
C GLY A 320 19.92 -2.93 -1.75
N GLY A 321 20.40 -2.20 -2.75
CA GLY A 321 21.15 -0.96 -2.59
C GLY A 321 22.63 -1.11 -2.93
N TYR A 322 23.47 -0.16 -2.57
CA TYR A 322 24.91 -0.29 -2.77
C TYR A 322 25.75 0.47 -1.73
N LEU A 323 26.89 -0.13 -1.39
CA LEU A 323 27.87 0.44 -0.45
C LEU A 323 28.91 1.33 -1.13
N SER A 324 29.46 0.88 -2.25
CA SER A 324 30.47 1.62 -3.04
C SER A 324 30.44 1.14 -4.48
N SER A 325 30.78 2.02 -5.42
CA SER A 325 30.98 1.58 -6.80
C SER A 325 32.14 0.53 -6.84
N PRO A 326 31.98 -0.59 -7.58
CA PRO A 326 30.95 -0.84 -8.60
C PRO A 326 29.81 -1.79 -8.15
N TYR A 327 29.74 -2.20 -6.88
CA TYR A 327 28.98 -3.37 -6.48
C TYR A 327 27.61 -3.01 -5.88
N GLY A 328 26.53 -3.54 -6.47
CA GLY A 328 25.21 -3.62 -5.89
C GLY A 328 25.17 -4.67 -4.75
N MET A 329 24.24 -4.52 -3.84
CA MET A 329 23.96 -5.44 -2.74
C MET A 329 22.68 -6.22 -3.06
N SER A 330 22.59 -7.45 -2.57
CA SER A 330 21.39 -8.28 -2.70
C SER A 330 20.63 -8.41 -1.40
N ASP A 331 21.23 -8.02 -0.28
CA ASP A 331 20.71 -8.22 1.06
C ASP A 331 19.28 -7.67 1.25
N ILE A 332 18.45 -8.41 1.94
CA ILE A 332 17.12 -8.02 2.40
C ILE A 332 17.21 -7.84 3.90
N GLU A 333 17.12 -6.60 4.36
CA GLU A 333 17.17 -6.27 5.78
C GLU A 333 15.78 -5.99 6.33
N LYS A 334 15.52 -6.41 7.55
CA LYS A 334 14.25 -6.28 8.26
C LYS A 334 14.45 -5.67 9.65
N TRP A 335 13.60 -4.71 10.03
CA TRP A 335 13.54 -4.12 11.38
C TRP A 335 12.11 -4.06 11.90
N SER A 336 11.96 -4.18 13.23
CA SER A 336 10.66 -4.16 13.89
C SER A 336 10.17 -2.72 14.14
N TYR A 337 8.90 -2.46 13.85
CA TYR A 337 8.25 -1.19 14.20
C TYR A 337 7.90 -1.06 15.68
N ALA A 338 7.84 -2.18 16.40
CA ALA A 338 7.44 -2.20 17.81
C ALA A 338 8.60 -2.00 18.78
N SER A 339 9.82 -2.43 18.42
CA SER A 339 10.95 -2.48 19.36
C SER A 339 12.05 -1.46 19.04
N ASP A 340 11.99 -0.75 17.92
CA ASP A 340 13.05 0.18 17.49
C ASP A 340 14.47 -0.46 17.58
N ALA A 341 14.57 -1.74 17.19
CA ALA A 341 15.82 -2.51 17.22
C ALA A 341 16.50 -2.46 15.84
N ASN A 342 17.82 -2.63 15.84
CA ASN A 342 18.61 -2.68 14.62
C ASN A 342 18.09 -3.74 13.66
N ALA A 343 18.26 -3.49 12.37
CA ALA A 343 17.87 -4.40 11.31
C ALA A 343 18.68 -5.70 11.35
N THR A 344 18.10 -6.75 10.81
CA THR A 344 18.74 -8.04 10.58
C THR A 344 18.67 -8.39 9.11
N ASP A 345 19.72 -9.01 8.60
CA ASP A 345 19.72 -9.64 7.28
C ASP A 345 18.85 -10.90 7.32
N VAL A 346 17.87 -11.00 6.40
CA VAL A 346 16.88 -12.07 6.36
C VAL A 346 16.84 -12.81 5.03
N GLY A 347 17.66 -12.44 4.07
CA GLY A 347 17.74 -13.09 2.76
C GLY A 347 18.33 -12.20 1.67
N ASP A 348 18.33 -12.71 0.45
CA ASP A 348 18.89 -12.03 -0.70
C ASP A 348 17.87 -11.85 -1.83
N LEU A 349 18.02 -10.77 -2.58
CA LEU A 349 17.44 -10.60 -3.92
C LEU A 349 18.13 -11.56 -4.90
N ILE A 350 17.42 -11.97 -5.93
CA ILE A 350 18.00 -12.76 -7.02
C ILE A 350 19.12 -11.99 -7.73
N ASN A 351 18.90 -10.69 -7.87
CA ASN A 351 19.87 -9.81 -8.52
C ASN A 351 20.32 -8.70 -7.57
N SER A 352 21.63 -8.48 -7.49
CA SER A 352 22.16 -7.32 -6.76
C SER A 352 21.67 -6.02 -7.41
N ASP A 353 21.28 -5.05 -6.59
CA ASP A 353 20.74 -3.76 -7.06
C ASP A 353 21.64 -2.59 -6.71
N ARG A 354 21.79 -1.67 -7.64
CA ARG A 354 22.42 -0.36 -7.42
C ARG A 354 21.48 0.82 -7.67
N GLY A 355 20.26 0.52 -8.09
CA GLY A 355 19.28 1.54 -8.43
C GLY A 355 18.50 2.01 -7.21
N VAL A 356 18.02 3.23 -7.30
CA VAL A 356 16.97 3.74 -6.40
C VAL A 356 15.66 3.29 -7.00
N CYS A 357 15.09 2.23 -6.47
CA CYS A 357 13.76 1.77 -6.83
C CYS A 357 12.87 1.91 -5.62
N SER A 358 11.64 2.38 -5.80
CA SER A 358 10.63 2.23 -4.77
C SER A 358 10.14 0.78 -4.77
N GLY A 359 9.73 0.28 -3.61
CA GLY A 359 9.08 -1.01 -3.50
C GLY A 359 7.57 -0.88 -3.38
N SER A 360 6.87 -1.96 -3.59
CA SER A 360 5.44 -2.11 -3.30
C SER A 360 5.24 -3.14 -2.19
N SER A 361 4.09 -3.10 -1.53
CA SER A 361 3.77 -4.03 -0.45
C SER A 361 2.33 -4.52 -0.59
N SER A 362 2.15 -5.85 -0.65
CA SER A 362 0.85 -6.46 -0.37
C SER A 362 0.72 -6.71 1.14
N THR A 363 -0.37 -7.30 1.57
CA THR A 363 -0.55 -7.74 2.97
C THR A 363 0.39 -8.88 3.37
N THR A 364 0.95 -9.61 2.38
CA THR A 364 1.75 -10.83 2.61
C THR A 364 3.18 -10.76 2.07
N HIS A 365 3.46 -9.88 1.13
CA HIS A 365 4.76 -9.80 0.45
C HIS A 365 5.23 -8.37 0.19
N GLY A 366 6.54 -8.18 0.23
CA GLY A 366 7.21 -7.03 -0.36
C GLY A 366 7.59 -7.31 -1.82
N TYR A 367 7.54 -6.29 -2.66
CA TYR A 367 7.89 -6.38 -4.08
C TYR A 367 8.92 -5.33 -4.46
N LYS A 368 9.86 -5.74 -5.29
CA LYS A 368 10.83 -4.87 -5.93
C LYS A 368 10.63 -4.94 -7.44
N VAL A 369 10.52 -3.80 -8.11
CA VAL A 369 10.22 -3.72 -9.55
C VAL A 369 11.39 -3.10 -10.29
N GLY A 370 11.94 -3.86 -11.23
CA GLY A 370 13.10 -3.48 -12.02
C GLY A 370 14.39 -3.47 -11.20
N THR A 371 15.49 -3.54 -11.85
CA THR A 371 16.84 -3.52 -11.25
C THR A 371 17.80 -2.75 -12.14
N TYR A 372 18.73 -2.07 -11.54
CA TYR A 372 19.87 -1.49 -12.22
C TYR A 372 21.16 -2.12 -11.67
N ASP A 373 21.72 -3.08 -12.38
CA ASP A 373 22.89 -3.87 -11.94
C ASP A 373 24.14 -3.04 -12.06
N GLY A 374 24.57 -2.12 -11.87
CA GLY A 374 25.86 -1.46 -11.94
C GLY A 374 26.93 -2.15 -12.80
N TYR A 375 28.16 -1.74 -12.60
CA TYR A 375 29.35 -2.29 -13.28
C TYR A 375 29.65 -3.74 -12.78
N PRO A 376 30.09 -4.68 -13.63
CA PRO A 376 30.50 -4.49 -15.03
C PRO A 376 29.38 -4.63 -16.08
N THR A 377 28.23 -5.17 -15.72
CA THR A 377 27.19 -5.53 -16.70
C THR A 377 26.27 -4.37 -17.02
N ALA A 378 26.08 -3.42 -16.10
CA ALA A 378 25.20 -2.26 -16.21
C ALA A 378 23.85 -2.60 -16.86
N ALA A 379 23.34 -3.82 -16.61
CA ALA A 379 22.08 -4.29 -17.15
C ALA A 379 20.92 -3.64 -16.37
N VAL A 380 19.90 -3.22 -17.06
CA VAL A 380 18.59 -2.97 -16.50
C VAL A 380 17.77 -4.24 -16.67
N ARG A 381 17.00 -4.60 -15.67
CA ARG A 381 16.16 -5.80 -15.71
C ARG A 381 14.73 -5.40 -15.43
N TYR A 382 13.83 -6.05 -16.12
CA TYR A 382 12.39 -5.85 -15.97
C TYR A 382 11.74 -6.76 -14.92
N THR A 383 12.52 -7.59 -14.22
CA THR A 383 12.03 -8.55 -13.23
C THR A 383 11.28 -7.88 -12.08
N ILE A 384 10.18 -8.48 -11.68
CA ILE A 384 9.44 -8.17 -10.43
C ILE A 384 9.76 -9.29 -9.46
N GLU A 385 10.48 -8.93 -8.40
CA GLU A 385 10.89 -9.86 -7.35
C GLU A 385 9.98 -9.71 -6.13
N LYS A 386 9.64 -10.84 -5.50
CA LYS A 386 8.75 -10.92 -4.33
C LYS A 386 9.46 -11.55 -3.14
N VAL A 387 9.29 -10.96 -1.95
CA VAL A 387 9.78 -11.50 -0.66
C VAL A 387 8.61 -11.70 0.31
N SER A 388 8.57 -12.85 1.00
CA SER A 388 7.51 -13.16 1.96
C SER A 388 7.70 -12.40 3.27
N PHE A 389 6.61 -11.82 3.82
CA PHE A 389 6.63 -11.25 5.18
C PHE A 389 6.45 -12.29 6.28
N ALA A 390 5.92 -13.47 5.96
CA ALA A 390 5.66 -14.54 6.92
C ALA A 390 6.90 -15.40 7.20
N THR A 391 7.78 -15.52 6.20
CA THR A 391 8.99 -16.33 6.29
C THR A 391 10.17 -15.53 5.81
N ASP A 392 11.26 -15.52 6.58
CA ASP A 392 12.53 -14.97 6.13
C ASP A 392 13.10 -15.85 5.00
N GLY A 393 13.80 -15.25 4.04
CA GLY A 393 14.41 -15.96 2.91
C GLY A 393 14.60 -15.09 1.69
N ASN A 394 15.18 -15.69 0.67
CA ASN A 394 15.49 -15.00 -0.58
C ASN A 394 14.23 -14.65 -1.37
N SER A 395 14.33 -13.61 -2.19
CA SER A 395 13.26 -13.24 -3.13
C SER A 395 13.05 -14.31 -4.21
N THR A 396 11.90 -14.25 -4.84
CA THR A 396 11.55 -15.04 -6.00
C THR A 396 11.18 -14.12 -7.16
N ASP A 397 11.62 -14.46 -8.37
CA ASP A 397 11.15 -13.83 -9.61
C ASP A 397 9.73 -14.31 -9.90
N VAL A 398 8.79 -13.38 -10.10
CA VAL A 398 7.38 -13.74 -10.25
C VAL A 398 6.75 -13.19 -11.52
N SER A 399 7.36 -12.20 -12.14
CA SER A 399 6.84 -11.60 -13.38
C SER A 399 7.78 -10.54 -13.92
N ASP A 400 7.42 -10.00 -15.08
CA ASP A 400 8.16 -8.95 -15.74
C ASP A 400 7.35 -7.65 -15.89
N SER A 401 8.03 -6.52 -15.85
CA SER A 401 7.47 -5.23 -16.27
C SER A 401 7.46 -5.12 -17.81
N THR A 402 6.58 -4.29 -18.35
CA THR A 402 6.43 -4.13 -19.82
C THR A 402 7.62 -3.41 -20.45
N VAL A 403 8.40 -2.70 -19.66
CA VAL A 403 9.56 -1.91 -20.11
C VAL A 403 10.80 -2.19 -19.27
N ASP A 404 11.94 -2.29 -19.94
CA ASP A 404 13.25 -2.54 -19.33
C ASP A 404 13.81 -1.23 -18.74
N VAL A 405 13.35 -0.88 -17.55
CA VAL A 405 13.73 0.37 -16.85
C VAL A 405 13.89 0.14 -15.36
N GLY A 406 14.87 0.82 -14.77
CA GLY A 406 15.05 0.94 -13.33
C GLY A 406 14.64 2.32 -12.82
N LYS A 407 14.86 2.60 -11.53
CA LYS A 407 14.63 3.90 -10.89
C LYS A 407 13.18 4.39 -10.99
N ARG A 408 12.26 3.49 -10.71
CA ARG A 408 10.80 3.67 -10.81
C ARG A 408 10.20 4.14 -9.49
N ALA A 409 9.05 4.80 -9.60
CA ALA A 409 8.18 5.11 -8.47
C ALA A 409 7.12 4.01 -8.32
N CYS A 410 6.93 3.44 -7.14
CA CYS A 410 5.96 2.38 -6.90
C CYS A 410 4.85 2.80 -5.94
N SER A 411 3.64 2.28 -6.17
CA SER A 411 2.48 2.39 -5.29
C SER A 411 1.63 1.10 -5.37
N GLN A 412 0.54 0.99 -4.61
CA GLN A 412 -0.28 -0.23 -4.53
C GLN A 412 -1.74 0.07 -4.14
N VAL A 413 -2.66 -0.88 -4.44
CA VAL A 413 -4.07 -0.86 -4.06
C VAL A 413 -4.57 -2.23 -3.62
#